data_02dd26eba2539c217f20a897d88cf2d8
#
_entry.id   02dd26eba2539c217f20a897d88cf2d8
#
_cell.length_a   1.000
_cell.length_b   1.000
_cell.length_c   1.000
_cell.angle_alpha   90.00
_cell.angle_beta   90.00
_cell.angle_gamma   90.00
#
_symmetry.space_group_name_H-M   'P 1'
#
loop_
_entity.id
_entity.type
_entity.pdbx_description
1 polymer ?
#
loop_
_entity_poly.entity_id
_entity_poly.type
_entity_poly.pdbx_seq_one_letter_code
_entity_poly.pdbx_strand_id
1 'polypeptide(L)'
;LRRKLLLEAAADLFACQGFHSVGIDDTGAAARASEPAVYRHFQNKHAILRELCDSAMTELFAGARHGTTAKTSSEVLRTLVELHPAFGARHRGLLAVYAREHRSLSPLATRALRRRQRSYEAIWVDALVLARGDLDDTRAQSLVAAALSLLNASAYMPASLDDATVEAMLVTAAADALFSASNDRLGSAXXXXDSSHR
;
A
#
# COMPACT_ATOMS: atom_id res chain seq x y z
N LEU A 1 -2.98 -24.62 -6.22
CA LEU A 1 -1.54 -24.65 -5.94
C LEU A 1 -0.73 -24.08 -7.11
N ARG A 2 -0.90 -24.59 -8.34
CA ARG A 2 -0.12 -24.17 -9.52
C ARG A 2 -0.31 -22.70 -9.89
N ARG A 3 -1.56 -22.17 -9.80
CA ARG A 3 -1.85 -20.75 -10.06
C ARG A 3 -1.07 -19.83 -9.11
N LYS A 4 -0.97 -20.20 -7.83
CA LYS A 4 -0.21 -19.43 -6.82
C LYS A 4 1.28 -19.40 -7.16
N LEU A 5 1.86 -20.54 -7.54
CA LEU A 5 3.28 -20.61 -7.93
C LEU A 5 3.58 -19.72 -9.15
N LEU A 6 2.66 -19.67 -10.13
CA LEU A 6 2.80 -18.79 -11.29
C LEU A 6 2.76 -17.31 -10.87
N LEU A 7 1.90 -16.94 -9.93
CA LEU A 7 1.82 -15.55 -9.44
C LEU A 7 3.09 -15.16 -8.67
N GLU A 8 3.60 -16.05 -7.82
CA GLU A 8 4.84 -15.83 -7.07
C GLU A 8 6.02 -15.65 -8.03
N ALA A 9 6.19 -16.56 -8.98
CA ALA A 9 7.25 -16.49 -9.99
C ALA A 9 7.17 -15.19 -10.80
N ALA A 10 5.95 -14.80 -11.20
CA ALA A 10 5.74 -13.56 -11.95
C ALA A 10 6.08 -12.32 -11.11
N ALA A 11 5.68 -12.30 -9.84
CA ALA A 11 5.98 -11.18 -8.95
C ALA A 11 7.49 -10.97 -8.82
N ASP A 12 8.23 -12.06 -8.62
CA ASP A 12 9.70 -12.02 -8.51
C ASP A 12 10.34 -11.53 -9.80
N LEU A 13 9.92 -12.08 -10.94
CA LEU A 13 10.45 -11.68 -12.25
C LEU A 13 10.16 -10.20 -12.55
N PHE A 14 8.92 -9.76 -12.33
CA PHE A 14 8.53 -8.36 -12.55
C PHE A 14 9.33 -7.41 -11.65
N ALA A 15 9.58 -7.81 -10.41
CA ALA A 15 10.36 -6.99 -9.47
C ALA A 15 11.83 -6.89 -9.90
N CYS A 16 12.45 -8.01 -10.30
CA CYS A 16 13.87 -8.08 -10.61
C CYS A 16 14.22 -7.58 -12.01
N GLN A 17 13.40 -7.93 -13.01
CA GLN A 17 13.71 -7.67 -14.43
C GLN A 17 12.85 -6.55 -15.04
N GLY A 18 11.78 -6.13 -14.34
CA GLY A 18 10.81 -5.16 -14.84
C GLY A 18 9.70 -5.82 -15.66
N PHE A 19 8.50 -5.25 -15.53
CA PHE A 19 7.28 -5.79 -16.15
C PHE A 19 7.38 -5.93 -17.66
N HIS A 20 7.98 -4.94 -18.34
CA HIS A 20 8.03 -4.92 -19.80
C HIS A 20 8.96 -5.99 -20.37
N SER A 21 10.05 -6.30 -19.67
CA SER A 21 11.08 -7.24 -20.11
C SER A 21 10.66 -8.71 -19.98
N VAL A 22 9.69 -8.99 -19.09
CA VAL A 22 9.26 -10.37 -18.77
C VAL A 22 8.09 -10.78 -19.66
N GLY A 23 8.22 -11.92 -20.31
CA GLY A 23 7.14 -12.57 -21.04
C GLY A 23 6.33 -13.51 -20.16
N ILE A 24 5.22 -13.99 -20.69
CA ILE A 24 4.39 -14.99 -20.00
C ILE A 24 5.14 -16.34 -19.93
N ASP A 25 5.98 -16.60 -20.93
CA ASP A 25 6.75 -17.84 -21.02
C ASP A 25 7.86 -17.89 -19.95
N ASP A 26 8.48 -16.73 -19.67
CA ASP A 26 9.46 -16.62 -18.58
C ASP A 26 8.83 -16.98 -17.23
N THR A 27 7.59 -16.53 -17.02
CA THR A 27 6.80 -16.87 -15.83
C THR A 27 6.58 -18.38 -15.74
N GLY A 28 6.27 -19.01 -16.88
CA GLY A 28 6.11 -20.46 -16.95
C GLY A 28 7.39 -21.19 -16.60
N ALA A 29 8.50 -20.81 -17.24
CA ALA A 29 9.82 -21.39 -16.99
C ALA A 29 10.22 -21.30 -15.51
N ALA A 30 10.06 -20.11 -14.92
CA ALA A 30 10.38 -19.88 -13.49
C ALA A 30 9.52 -20.74 -12.55
N ALA A 31 8.24 -20.94 -12.89
CA ALA A 31 7.31 -21.75 -12.10
C ALA A 31 7.37 -23.26 -12.45
N ARG A 32 8.30 -23.67 -13.31
CA ARG A 32 8.43 -25.05 -13.83
C ARG A 32 7.11 -25.55 -14.43
N ALA A 33 6.44 -24.69 -15.19
CA ALA A 33 5.16 -24.99 -15.85
C ALA A 33 5.34 -24.88 -17.36
N SER A 34 4.65 -25.75 -18.09
CA SER A 34 4.66 -25.66 -19.55
C SER A 34 3.85 -24.44 -20.02
N GLU A 35 4.20 -23.89 -21.15
CA GLU A 35 3.52 -22.75 -21.77
C GLU A 35 1.99 -22.96 -21.83
N PRO A 36 1.47 -24.10 -22.33
CA PRO A 36 0.02 -24.34 -22.32
C PRO A 36 -0.58 -24.32 -20.89
N ALA A 37 0.18 -24.72 -19.89
CA ALA A 37 -0.29 -24.68 -18.49
C ALA A 37 -0.43 -23.24 -17.98
N VAL A 38 0.47 -22.34 -18.40
CA VAL A 38 0.37 -20.91 -18.05
C VAL A 38 -0.87 -20.30 -18.71
N TYR A 39 -1.05 -20.53 -20.01
CA TYR A 39 -2.17 -19.96 -20.76
C TYR A 39 -3.54 -20.45 -20.28
N ARG A 40 -3.63 -21.62 -19.65
CA ARG A 40 -4.86 -22.07 -18.99
C ARG A 40 -5.25 -21.19 -17.80
N HIS A 41 -4.28 -20.54 -17.16
CA HIS A 41 -4.51 -19.70 -15.99
C HIS A 41 -4.55 -18.21 -16.32
N PHE A 42 -3.72 -17.76 -17.25
CA PHE A 42 -3.55 -16.33 -17.55
C PHE A 42 -3.43 -16.11 -19.06
N GLN A 43 -4.28 -15.26 -19.60
CA GLN A 43 -4.27 -14.95 -21.04
C GLN A 43 -3.02 -14.13 -21.45
N ASN A 44 -2.48 -13.34 -20.53
CA ASN A 44 -1.32 -12.48 -20.79
C ASN A 44 -0.75 -11.96 -19.45
N LYS A 45 0.40 -11.30 -19.50
CA LYS A 45 1.07 -10.78 -18.29
C LYS A 45 0.27 -9.66 -17.59
N HIS A 46 -0.59 -8.94 -18.30
CA HIS A 46 -1.46 -7.92 -17.67
C HIS A 46 -2.53 -8.58 -16.79
N ALA A 47 -3.01 -9.77 -17.17
CA ALA A 47 -3.92 -10.56 -16.33
C ALA A 47 -3.22 -11.02 -15.05
N ILE A 48 -1.94 -11.37 -15.13
CA ILE A 48 -1.11 -11.71 -13.96
C ILE A 48 -0.96 -10.48 -13.06
N LEU A 49 -0.55 -9.33 -13.61
CA LEU A 49 -0.38 -8.09 -12.84
C LEU A 49 -1.68 -7.69 -12.12
N ARG A 50 -2.82 -7.76 -12.84
CA ARG A 50 -4.13 -7.47 -12.25
C ARG A 50 -4.40 -8.38 -11.05
N GLU A 51 -4.16 -9.67 -11.20
CA GLU A 51 -4.42 -10.63 -10.12
C GLU A 51 -3.48 -10.46 -8.93
N LEU A 52 -2.23 -10.10 -9.19
CA LEU A 52 -1.29 -9.76 -8.10
C LEU A 52 -1.81 -8.57 -7.29
N CYS A 53 -2.29 -7.52 -7.97
CA CYS A 53 -2.89 -6.35 -7.30
C CYS A 53 -4.16 -6.73 -6.54
N ASP A 54 -5.03 -7.54 -7.13
CA ASP A 54 -6.28 -8.00 -6.48
C ASP A 54 -5.99 -8.86 -5.24
N SER A 55 -4.99 -9.74 -5.32
CA SER A 55 -4.56 -10.59 -4.20
C SER A 55 -4.01 -9.74 -3.05
N ALA A 56 -3.18 -8.74 -3.38
CA ALA A 56 -2.64 -7.80 -2.39
C ALA A 56 -3.74 -7.08 -1.63
N MET A 57 -4.74 -6.56 -2.34
CA MET A 57 -5.89 -5.90 -1.71
C MET A 57 -6.69 -6.88 -0.84
N THR A 58 -6.83 -8.13 -1.28
CA THR A 58 -7.55 -9.16 -0.51
C THR A 58 -6.83 -9.44 0.81
N GLU A 59 -5.51 -9.53 0.78
CA GLU A 59 -4.68 -9.74 1.99
C GLU A 59 -4.81 -8.55 2.95
N LEU A 60 -4.70 -7.32 2.44
CA LEU A 60 -4.86 -6.11 3.27
C LEU A 60 -6.23 -6.06 3.94
N PHE A 61 -7.32 -6.34 3.21
CA PHE A 61 -8.66 -6.38 3.77
C PHE A 61 -8.82 -7.49 4.81
N ALA A 62 -8.25 -8.66 4.55
CA ALA A 62 -8.32 -9.78 5.50
C ALA A 62 -7.59 -9.42 6.80
N GLY A 63 -6.40 -8.83 6.70
CA GLY A 63 -5.63 -8.36 7.84
C GLY A 63 -6.42 -7.31 8.64
N ALA A 64 -6.97 -6.31 7.96
CA ALA A 64 -7.76 -5.26 8.61
C ALA A 64 -8.94 -5.85 9.38
N ARG A 65 -9.71 -6.74 8.76
CA ARG A 65 -10.88 -7.36 9.43
C ARG A 65 -10.49 -8.16 10.66
N HIS A 66 -9.44 -8.97 10.57
CA HIS A 66 -8.98 -9.77 11.71
C HIS A 66 -8.41 -8.90 12.83
N GLY A 67 -7.63 -7.90 12.45
CA GLY A 67 -6.93 -7.05 13.39
C GLY A 67 -7.82 -6.05 14.13
N THR A 68 -9.03 -5.78 13.60
CA THR A 68 -9.88 -4.71 14.14
C THR A 68 -11.13 -5.20 14.88
N THR A 69 -11.36 -6.50 14.95
CA THR A 69 -12.54 -7.06 15.62
C THR A 69 -12.48 -6.78 17.14
N ALA A 70 -13.59 -6.24 17.69
CA ALA A 70 -13.80 -6.00 19.12
C ALA A 70 -12.77 -5.03 19.75
N LYS A 71 -12.28 -4.04 18.98
CA LYS A 71 -11.31 -3.03 19.42
C LYS A 71 -11.93 -1.64 19.44
N THR A 72 -11.38 -0.77 20.26
CA THR A 72 -11.67 0.67 20.21
C THR A 72 -11.09 1.26 18.91
N SER A 73 -11.61 2.42 18.50
CA SER A 73 -11.16 3.08 17.26
C SER A 73 -9.65 3.39 17.28
N SER A 74 -9.11 3.78 18.43
CA SER A 74 -7.66 4.02 18.60
C SER A 74 -6.85 2.74 18.45
N GLU A 75 -7.35 1.62 18.98
CA GLU A 75 -6.70 0.30 18.85
C GLU A 75 -6.78 -0.19 17.40
N VAL A 76 -7.92 0.04 16.74
CA VAL A 76 -8.09 -0.27 15.29
C VAL A 76 -7.01 0.48 14.51
N LEU A 77 -6.88 1.77 14.73
CA LEU A 77 -5.93 2.61 13.99
C LEU A 77 -4.48 2.15 14.21
N ARG A 78 -4.10 1.85 15.47
CA ARG A 78 -2.75 1.31 15.78
C ARG A 78 -2.50 -0.02 15.04
N THR A 79 -3.48 -0.91 15.07
CA THR A 79 -3.38 -2.20 14.37
C THR A 79 -3.17 -1.99 12.87
N LEU A 80 -3.88 -1.07 12.25
CA LEU A 80 -3.75 -0.77 10.82
C LEU A 80 -2.36 -0.19 10.50
N VAL A 81 -1.84 0.70 11.37
CA VAL A 81 -0.51 1.31 11.23
C VAL A 81 0.60 0.24 11.30
N GLU A 82 0.43 -0.79 12.11
CA GLU A 82 1.39 -1.91 12.22
C GLU A 82 1.25 -2.90 11.06
N LEU A 83 0.02 -3.22 10.68
CA LEU A 83 -0.29 -4.21 9.66
C LEU A 83 0.18 -3.80 8.26
N HIS A 84 -0.03 -2.53 7.89
CA HIS A 84 0.20 -2.07 6.52
C HIS A 84 1.68 -2.10 6.13
N PRO A 85 2.64 -1.58 6.93
CA PRO A 85 4.06 -1.68 6.56
C PRO A 85 4.61 -3.11 6.63
N ALA A 86 4.11 -3.96 7.54
CA ALA A 86 4.45 -5.38 7.55
C ALA A 86 4.01 -6.07 6.25
N PHE A 87 2.84 -5.69 5.72
CA PHE A 87 2.40 -6.11 4.38
C PHE A 87 3.34 -5.54 3.31
N GLY A 88 3.67 -4.26 3.39
CA GLY A 88 4.56 -3.57 2.45
C GLY A 88 5.94 -4.22 2.35
N ALA A 89 6.52 -4.59 3.48
CA ALA A 89 7.82 -5.26 3.55
C ALA A 89 7.77 -6.62 2.84
N ARG A 90 6.74 -7.43 3.11
CA ARG A 90 6.57 -8.74 2.48
C ARG A 90 6.32 -8.65 0.97
N HIS A 91 5.73 -7.56 0.50
CA HIS A 91 5.31 -7.40 -0.91
C HIS A 91 6.06 -6.26 -1.63
N ARG A 92 7.26 -5.92 -1.16
CA ARG A 92 8.07 -4.80 -1.65
C ARG A 92 8.24 -4.81 -3.17
N GLY A 93 8.55 -5.98 -3.74
CA GLY A 93 8.68 -6.16 -5.19
C GLY A 93 7.39 -5.85 -5.93
N LEU A 94 6.26 -6.35 -5.43
CA LEU A 94 4.95 -6.08 -6.04
C LEU A 94 4.59 -4.59 -5.95
N LEU A 95 4.84 -3.94 -4.80
CA LEU A 95 4.59 -2.51 -4.64
C LEU A 95 5.43 -1.69 -5.61
N ALA A 96 6.71 -2.05 -5.79
CA ALA A 96 7.61 -1.39 -6.75
C ALA A 96 7.11 -1.57 -8.19
N VAL A 97 6.67 -2.77 -8.55
CA VAL A 97 6.06 -3.04 -9.87
C VAL A 97 4.79 -2.21 -10.04
N TYR A 98 3.91 -2.22 -9.05
CA TYR A 98 2.65 -1.46 -9.11
C TYR A 98 2.91 0.04 -9.25
N ALA A 99 3.85 0.60 -8.50
CA ALA A 99 4.19 2.02 -8.55
C ALA A 99 4.60 2.46 -9.96
N ARG A 100 5.35 1.60 -10.68
CA ARG A 100 5.79 1.88 -12.05
C ARG A 100 4.75 1.54 -13.11
N GLU A 101 4.03 0.44 -12.92
CA GLU A 101 3.28 -0.24 -13.98
C GLU A 101 1.74 -0.17 -13.85
N HIS A 102 1.22 0.53 -12.84
CA HIS A 102 -0.24 0.62 -12.66
C HIS A 102 -0.97 1.18 -13.90
N ARG A 103 -0.26 1.98 -14.71
CA ARG A 103 -0.79 2.54 -15.96
C ARG A 103 -0.94 1.47 -17.07
N SER A 104 -0.26 0.34 -16.93
CA SER A 104 -0.37 -0.80 -17.85
C SER A 104 -1.63 -1.65 -17.59
N LEU A 105 -2.33 -1.41 -16.48
CA LEU A 105 -3.62 -2.06 -16.22
C LEU A 105 -4.70 -1.47 -17.13
N SER A 106 -5.64 -2.31 -17.56
CA SER A 106 -6.78 -1.84 -18.37
C SER A 106 -7.60 -0.81 -17.57
N PRO A 107 -8.33 0.10 -18.25
CA PRO A 107 -9.17 1.08 -17.54
C PRO A 107 -10.18 0.43 -16.58
N LEU A 108 -10.73 -0.72 -16.93
CA LEU A 108 -11.66 -1.47 -16.08
C LEU A 108 -10.94 -1.98 -14.82
N ALA A 109 -9.77 -2.58 -14.97
CA ALA A 109 -8.96 -3.09 -13.85
C ALA A 109 -8.53 -1.93 -12.93
N THR A 110 -8.10 -0.82 -13.52
CA THR A 110 -7.72 0.39 -12.77
C THR A 110 -8.88 0.91 -11.92
N ARG A 111 -10.08 1.03 -12.52
CA ARG A 111 -11.28 1.49 -11.80
C ARG A 111 -11.64 0.54 -10.65
N ALA A 112 -11.57 -0.77 -10.90
CA ALA A 112 -11.88 -1.78 -9.88
C ALA A 112 -10.89 -1.70 -8.71
N LEU A 113 -9.59 -1.62 -9.02
CA LEU A 113 -8.53 -1.53 -8.02
C LEU A 113 -8.66 -0.23 -7.19
N ARG A 114 -8.87 0.91 -7.84
CA ARG A 114 -9.08 2.21 -7.15
C ARG A 114 -10.29 2.17 -6.22
N ARG A 115 -11.38 1.50 -6.63
CA ARG A 115 -12.56 1.34 -5.77
C ARG A 115 -12.18 0.55 -4.50
N ARG A 116 -11.43 -0.54 -4.64
CA ARG A 116 -10.95 -1.34 -3.51
C ARG A 116 -10.03 -0.52 -2.59
N GLN A 117 -9.12 0.25 -3.18
CA GLN A 117 -8.22 1.14 -2.42
C GLN A 117 -9.03 2.14 -1.59
N ARG A 118 -10.00 2.84 -2.19
CA ARG A 118 -10.87 3.78 -1.46
C ARG A 118 -11.65 3.09 -0.34
N SER A 119 -12.12 1.86 -0.56
CA SER A 119 -12.83 1.10 0.50
C SER A 119 -11.89 0.73 1.65
N TYR A 120 -10.62 0.47 1.36
CA TYR A 120 -9.60 0.22 2.38
C TYR A 120 -9.27 1.50 3.14
N GLU A 121 -9.07 2.61 2.42
CA GLU A 121 -8.83 3.95 3.01
C GLU A 121 -9.98 4.35 3.94
N ALA A 122 -11.23 4.05 3.58
CA ALA A 122 -12.40 4.38 4.40
C ALA A 122 -12.33 3.72 5.79
N ILE A 123 -11.79 2.51 5.91
CA ILE A 123 -11.60 1.85 7.22
C ILE A 123 -10.70 2.71 8.14
N TRP A 124 -9.64 3.29 7.57
CA TRP A 124 -8.72 4.16 8.28
C TRP A 124 -9.38 5.49 8.68
N VAL A 125 -10.12 6.09 7.73
CA VAL A 125 -10.81 7.38 7.97
C VAL A 125 -11.84 7.22 9.07
N ASP A 126 -12.68 6.18 8.99
CA ASP A 126 -13.70 5.90 10.01
C ASP A 126 -13.07 5.74 11.40
N ALA A 127 -11.97 4.97 11.48
CA ALA A 127 -11.25 4.76 12.73
C ALA A 127 -10.64 6.07 13.25
N LEU A 128 -10.07 6.90 12.36
CA LEU A 128 -9.42 8.16 12.73
C LEU A 128 -10.42 9.20 13.24
N VAL A 129 -11.55 9.37 12.52
CA VAL A 129 -12.62 10.31 12.93
C VAL A 129 -13.16 9.93 14.31
N LEU A 130 -13.38 8.62 14.55
CA LEU A 130 -13.88 8.14 15.84
C LEU A 130 -12.84 8.22 16.97
N ALA A 131 -11.55 8.13 16.63
CA ALA A 131 -10.46 8.22 17.61
C ALA A 131 -10.09 9.68 17.95
N ARG A 132 -10.33 10.58 17.00
CA ARG A 132 -9.94 12.00 17.09
C ARG A 132 -11.12 12.91 16.81
N GLY A 133 -11.83 13.27 17.84
CA GLY A 133 -13.00 14.15 17.77
C GLY A 133 -12.70 15.60 17.37
N ASP A 134 -11.42 15.95 17.21
CA ASP A 134 -10.98 17.29 16.77
C ASP A 134 -10.88 17.40 15.23
N LEU A 135 -11.02 16.28 14.51
CA LEU A 135 -10.86 16.25 13.04
C LEU A 135 -12.22 16.20 12.33
N ASP A 136 -12.37 17.03 11.32
CA ASP A 136 -13.44 16.87 10.34
C ASP A 136 -13.06 15.80 9.29
N ASP A 137 -14.02 15.37 8.51
CA ASP A 137 -13.84 14.31 7.50
C ASP A 137 -12.74 14.63 6.47
N THR A 138 -12.64 15.90 6.05
CA THR A 138 -11.67 16.34 5.04
C THR A 138 -10.23 16.23 5.58
N ARG A 139 -10.04 16.67 6.82
CA ARG A 139 -8.73 16.58 7.49
C ARG A 139 -8.37 15.12 7.76
N ALA A 140 -9.32 14.31 8.20
CA ALA A 140 -9.10 12.88 8.43
C ALA A 140 -8.71 12.16 7.15
N GLN A 141 -9.42 12.42 6.04
CA GLN A 141 -9.09 11.87 4.72
C GLN A 141 -7.67 12.27 4.29
N SER A 142 -7.31 13.54 4.48
CA SER A 142 -5.99 14.07 4.09
C SER A 142 -4.87 13.42 4.91
N LEU A 143 -5.07 13.26 6.21
CA LEU A 143 -4.09 12.61 7.10
C LEU A 143 -3.93 11.13 6.78
N VAL A 144 -5.03 10.43 6.52
CA VAL A 144 -4.99 9.01 6.11
C VAL A 144 -4.25 8.86 4.77
N ALA A 145 -4.55 9.73 3.79
CA ALA A 145 -3.87 9.70 2.49
C ALA A 145 -2.36 9.91 2.65
N ALA A 146 -1.95 10.86 3.51
CA ALA A 146 -0.53 11.11 3.80
C ALA A 146 0.11 9.89 4.49
N ALA A 147 -0.54 9.34 5.52
CA ALA A 147 -0.04 8.17 6.26
C ALA A 147 0.12 6.95 5.33
N LEU A 148 -0.88 6.67 4.50
CA LEU A 148 -0.81 5.56 3.54
C LEU A 148 0.28 5.79 2.48
N SER A 149 0.51 7.05 2.07
CA SER A 149 1.61 7.39 1.16
C SER A 149 2.97 7.11 1.81
N LEU A 150 3.14 7.47 3.09
CA LEU A 150 4.33 7.13 3.87
C LEU A 150 4.51 5.62 3.97
N LEU A 151 3.46 4.89 4.34
CA LEU A 151 3.52 3.44 4.53
C LEU A 151 3.85 2.69 3.22
N ASN A 152 3.40 3.21 2.08
CA ASN A 152 3.71 2.66 0.76
C ASN A 152 5.12 3.03 0.27
N ALA A 153 5.84 3.90 0.99
CA ALA A 153 7.19 4.33 0.61
C ALA A 153 8.22 3.20 0.70
N SER A 154 7.90 2.06 1.34
CA SER A 154 8.75 0.87 1.37
C SER A 154 9.25 0.46 -0.02
N ALA A 155 8.43 0.67 -1.06
CA ALA A 155 8.78 0.39 -2.46
C ALA A 155 9.99 1.19 -2.96
N TYR A 156 10.31 2.31 -2.32
CA TYR A 156 11.37 3.24 -2.74
C TYR A 156 12.55 3.27 -1.76
N MET A 157 12.48 2.52 -0.66
CA MET A 157 13.55 2.50 0.33
C MET A 157 14.78 1.76 -0.21
N PRO A 158 15.98 2.20 0.16
CA PRO A 158 17.23 1.53 -0.27
C PRO A 158 17.24 0.05 0.12
N ALA A 159 17.73 -0.79 -0.78
CA ALA A 159 17.87 -2.23 -0.53
C ALA A 159 18.90 -2.55 0.59
N SER A 160 19.70 -1.57 0.97
CA SER A 160 20.67 -1.71 2.08
C SER A 160 20.00 -1.67 3.46
N LEU A 161 18.76 -1.19 3.55
CA LEU A 161 17.99 -1.22 4.80
C LEU A 161 17.22 -2.54 4.89
N ASP A 162 17.34 -3.21 6.02
CA ASP A 162 16.58 -4.43 6.28
C ASP A 162 15.08 -4.10 6.49
N ASP A 163 14.24 -5.07 6.23
CA ASP A 163 12.78 -4.89 6.26
C ASP A 163 12.28 -4.45 7.65
N ALA A 164 12.88 -4.94 8.74
CA ALA A 164 12.47 -4.58 10.11
C ALA A 164 12.75 -3.09 10.40
N THR A 165 13.91 -2.60 9.95
CA THR A 165 14.26 -1.17 10.07
C THR A 165 13.29 -0.30 9.28
N VAL A 166 13.02 -0.67 8.03
CA VAL A 166 12.06 0.06 7.16
C VAL A 166 10.67 0.07 7.80
N GLU A 167 10.21 -1.09 8.26
CA GLU A 167 8.90 -1.22 8.92
C GLU A 167 8.80 -0.31 10.14
N ALA A 168 9.79 -0.34 11.04
CA ALA A 168 9.79 0.47 12.25
C ALA A 168 9.78 1.97 11.96
N MET A 169 10.56 2.41 10.97
CA MET A 169 10.59 3.82 10.53
C MET A 169 9.23 4.26 10.00
N LEU A 170 8.60 3.45 9.15
CA LEU A 170 7.32 3.79 8.53
C LEU A 170 6.18 3.77 9.56
N VAL A 171 6.18 2.80 10.48
CA VAL A 171 5.21 2.73 11.59
C VAL A 171 5.29 4.01 12.44
N THR A 172 6.50 4.41 12.82
CA THR A 172 6.73 5.60 13.66
C THR A 172 6.21 6.86 12.93
N ALA A 173 6.63 7.07 11.68
CA ALA A 173 6.24 8.25 10.90
C ALA A 173 4.72 8.33 10.68
N ALA A 174 4.09 7.20 10.36
CA ALA A 174 2.64 7.16 10.15
C ALA A 174 1.87 7.37 11.47
N ALA A 175 2.35 6.76 12.56
CA ALA A 175 1.74 6.95 13.88
C ALA A 175 1.82 8.43 14.31
N ASP A 176 2.98 9.06 14.12
CA ASP A 176 3.14 10.49 14.45
C ASP A 176 2.17 11.34 13.62
N ALA A 177 2.03 11.06 12.33
CA ALA A 177 1.11 11.79 11.46
C ALA A 177 -0.35 11.67 11.90
N LEU A 178 -0.77 10.47 12.37
CA LEU A 178 -2.17 10.20 12.70
C LEU A 178 -2.54 10.57 14.14
N PHE A 179 -1.61 10.35 15.08
CA PHE A 179 -1.90 10.50 16.51
C PHE A 179 -1.45 11.83 17.12
N SER A 180 -0.56 12.60 16.46
CA SER A 180 -0.16 13.91 16.95
C SER A 180 -1.33 14.88 16.90
N ALA A 181 -1.59 15.58 18.00
CA ALA A 181 -2.54 16.69 18.03
C ALA A 181 -2.05 17.77 17.04
N SER A 182 -2.99 18.40 16.35
CA SER A 182 -2.67 19.51 15.44
C SER A 182 -1.84 20.56 16.19
N ASN A 183 -0.57 20.64 15.84
CA ASN A 183 0.33 21.63 16.43
C ASN A 183 0.11 22.94 15.65
N ASP A 184 -0.68 23.83 16.22
CA ASP A 184 -0.94 25.19 15.67
C ASP A 184 0.34 26.05 15.59
N ARG A 185 1.52 25.45 15.86
CA ARG A 185 2.79 26.17 15.96
C ARG A 185 3.34 26.66 14.61
N LEU A 186 2.82 26.15 13.49
CA LEU A 186 3.27 26.64 12.18
C LEU A 186 2.56 27.94 11.77
N GLY A 187 1.43 28.26 12.38
CA GLY A 187 0.67 29.50 12.12
C GLY A 187 1.23 30.74 12.81
N SER A 188 1.99 30.59 13.91
CA SER A 188 2.50 31.74 14.70
C SER A 188 3.80 32.34 14.12
N ALA A 189 4.50 31.65 13.33
CA ALA A 189 5.76 32.16 12.74
C ALA A 189 5.57 33.12 11.57
N UNK A 190 4.59 33.16 11.07
CA UNK A 190 4.26 33.96 9.94
C UNK A 190 3.73 35.33 10.29
N UNK A 191 3.36 35.37 11.36
CA UNK A 191 2.80 36.58 11.86
C UNK A 191 3.86 37.49 12.43
N UNK A 192 4.70 36.99 12.61
CA UNK A 192 5.77 37.69 13.18
C UNK A 192 6.69 38.38 12.20
N UNK A 193 6.50 38.01 11.27
CA UNK A 193 7.31 38.60 10.23
C UNK A 193 6.74 39.88 9.68
N ASP A 194 5.59 40.15 9.94
CA ASP A 194 5.01 41.33 9.28
C ASP A 194 5.00 42.58 10.20
N SER A 195 5.47 42.42 11.40
CA SER A 195 5.45 43.57 12.37
C SER A 195 6.75 44.35 12.48
N SER A 196 7.78 44.03 11.68
CA SER A 196 9.09 44.69 11.83
C SER A 196 9.43 45.74 10.73
N HIS A 197 8.42 46.11 9.92
CA HIS A 197 8.62 47.19 8.91
C HIS A 197 7.48 48.21 8.98
N ARG A 198 7.52 49.04 10.05
CA ARG A 198 6.88 50.37 10.09
C ARG A 198 7.71 51.32 10.96
#